data_2a4439e18d6ffa9e96b6171276d6b73e
#
_entry.id   2a4439e18d6ffa9e96b6171276d6b73e
#
_cell.length_a   1.000
_cell.length_b   1.000
_cell.length_c   1.000
_cell.angle_alpha   90.00
_cell.angle_beta   90.00
_cell.angle_gamma   90.00
#
_symmetry.space_group_name_H-M   'P 1'
#
loop_
_entity.id
_entity.type
_entity.pdbx_description
1 polymer ?
#
loop_
_entity_poly.entity_id
_entity_poly.type
_entity_poly.pdbx_seq_one_letter_code
_entity_poly.pdbx_strand_id
1 'polypeptide(L)'
;EEVEITVRAGRKYAAKFPGTAFAFDQQQWHVKPCAKVTWHFVNEDNVRHQFMMHGLPKYLYKYGMFHLEVTGPKTVSGTIIVPGSDDTFLVHCDISHHMEKGMKAQLVVGKGGDDIPSIPGVTPYNINDTYQAEILPKSFDKAESNAVMRRITAFTNNNFRNYGMMAIGALIGLLCIPIIRAVASGNKGN
;
A
#
# COMPACT_ATOMS: atom_id res chain seq x y z
N GLU A 1 -9.34 22.28 27.07
CA GLU A 1 -7.92 22.02 27.27
C GLU A 1 -7.17 22.18 25.95
N GLU A 2 -5.98 22.78 25.97
CA GLU A 2 -5.07 22.83 24.82
C GLU A 2 -3.88 21.93 25.12
N VAL A 3 -3.51 21.10 24.13
CA VAL A 3 -2.42 20.11 24.23
C VAL A 3 -1.58 20.15 22.98
N GLU A 4 -0.27 20.10 23.13
CA GLU A 4 0.68 19.91 22.03
C GLU A 4 1.34 18.55 22.13
N ILE A 5 1.31 17.76 21.03
CA ILE A 5 1.88 16.43 20.99
C ILE A 5 2.83 16.34 19.80
N THR A 6 4.07 15.95 20.08
CA THR A 6 5.03 15.62 19.04
C THR A 6 5.00 14.12 18.77
N VAL A 7 4.76 13.76 17.51
CA VAL A 7 4.80 12.37 17.02
C VAL A 7 5.97 12.24 16.07
N ARG A 8 6.83 11.27 16.32
CA ARG A 8 7.97 10.97 15.45
C ARG A 8 7.71 9.68 14.67
N ALA A 9 8.05 9.66 13.41
CA ALA A 9 7.88 8.52 12.52
C ALA A 9 9.21 8.12 11.90
N GLY A 10 9.43 6.82 11.78
CA GLY A 10 10.62 6.31 11.10
C GLY A 10 10.93 4.85 11.40
N ARG A 11 11.82 4.29 10.57
CA ARG A 11 12.27 2.89 10.67
C ARG A 11 12.93 2.56 12.01
N LYS A 12 13.64 3.50 12.61
CA LYS A 12 14.31 3.28 13.89
C LYS A 12 13.36 2.91 15.02
N TYR A 13 12.12 3.40 14.97
CA TYR A 13 11.09 3.10 15.98
C TYR A 13 10.49 1.70 15.84
N ALA A 14 10.61 1.09 14.65
CA ALA A 14 10.15 -0.26 14.39
C ALA A 14 11.05 -1.34 15.06
N ALA A 15 12.28 -1.02 15.36
CA ALA A 15 13.26 -1.99 15.91
C ALA A 15 12.79 -2.70 17.21
N LYS A 16 11.90 -2.05 17.99
CA LYS A 16 11.31 -2.61 19.19
C LYS A 16 10.12 -3.56 18.95
N PHE A 17 9.63 -3.66 17.69
CA PHE A 17 8.48 -4.47 17.34
C PHE A 17 8.86 -5.50 16.28
N PRO A 18 9.01 -6.79 16.62
CA PRO A 18 9.34 -7.84 15.66
C PRO A 18 8.37 -7.89 14.48
N GLY A 19 8.88 -8.03 13.27
CA GLY A 19 8.07 -8.10 12.04
C GLY A 19 7.60 -6.76 11.48
N THR A 20 7.90 -5.64 12.13
CA THR A 20 7.60 -4.29 11.62
C THR A 20 8.78 -3.70 10.85
N ALA A 21 8.50 -2.75 9.95
CA ALA A 21 9.51 -2.01 9.20
C ALA A 21 9.43 -0.50 9.45
N PHE A 22 8.28 0.00 9.88
CA PHE A 22 8.01 1.39 10.18
C PHE A 22 7.19 1.48 11.48
N ALA A 23 7.39 2.53 12.26
CA ALA A 23 6.57 2.81 13.43
C ALA A 23 6.56 4.29 13.77
N PHE A 24 5.58 4.68 14.57
CA PHE A 24 5.65 5.91 15.35
C PHE A 24 6.51 5.67 16.60
N ASP A 25 6.99 6.73 17.23
CA ASP A 25 7.73 6.63 18.50
C ASP A 25 6.84 6.17 19.66
N GLN A 26 5.54 6.48 19.59
CA GLN A 26 4.49 6.03 20.49
C GLN A 26 3.35 5.40 19.69
N GLN A 27 2.67 4.41 20.27
CA GLN A 27 1.56 3.71 19.66
C GLN A 27 0.21 4.07 20.27
N GLN A 28 0.22 4.90 21.32
CA GLN A 28 -1.01 5.35 21.97
C GLN A 28 -0.84 6.73 22.58
N TRP A 29 -1.85 7.57 22.44
CA TRP A 29 -1.97 8.88 23.08
C TRP A 29 -3.31 8.98 23.78
N HIS A 30 -3.35 9.73 24.89
CA HIS A 30 -4.56 10.00 25.65
C HIS A 30 -4.82 11.49 25.72
N VAL A 31 -6.06 11.89 25.41
CA VAL A 31 -6.50 13.29 25.51
C VAL A 31 -7.90 13.36 26.12
N LYS A 32 -8.26 14.51 26.70
CA LYS A 32 -9.61 14.72 27.20
C LYS A 32 -10.60 14.99 26.07
N PRO A 33 -11.89 14.66 26.27
CA PRO A 33 -12.93 15.09 25.34
C PRO A 33 -12.92 16.60 25.11
N CYS A 34 -13.21 17.04 23.90
CA CYS A 34 -13.17 18.43 23.45
C CYS A 34 -11.79 19.12 23.57
N ALA A 35 -10.71 18.39 23.74
CA ALA A 35 -9.38 18.98 23.74
C ALA A 35 -9.03 19.53 22.35
N LYS A 36 -8.40 20.70 22.32
CA LYS A 36 -7.73 21.26 21.14
C LYS A 36 -6.32 20.69 21.13
N VAL A 37 -6.01 19.84 20.17
CA VAL A 37 -4.74 19.13 20.08
C VAL A 37 -3.96 19.64 18.87
N THR A 38 -2.75 20.14 19.09
CA THR A 38 -1.81 20.47 18.03
C THR A 38 -0.79 19.35 17.89
N TRP A 39 -0.80 18.73 16.75
CA TRP A 39 0.12 17.66 16.39
C TRP A 39 1.32 18.20 15.66
N HIS A 40 2.52 17.86 16.13
CA HIS A 40 3.79 18.11 15.44
C HIS A 40 4.30 16.77 14.90
N PHE A 41 4.04 16.51 13.63
CA PHE A 41 4.45 15.27 12.98
C PHE A 41 5.86 15.41 12.40
N VAL A 42 6.81 14.69 13.00
CA VAL A 42 8.22 14.67 12.62
C VAL A 42 8.53 13.40 11.86
N ASN A 43 8.72 13.50 10.57
CA ASN A 43 9.22 12.40 9.76
C ASN A 43 10.75 12.41 9.78
N GLU A 44 11.38 11.37 10.29
CA GLU A 44 12.83 11.24 10.41
C GLU A 44 13.46 10.37 9.32
N ASP A 45 12.65 9.69 8.51
CA ASP A 45 13.11 8.95 7.34
C ASP A 45 13.23 9.87 6.11
N ASN A 46 13.93 9.41 5.09
CA ASN A 46 14.03 10.08 3.78
C ASN A 46 12.92 9.68 2.80
N VAL A 47 11.90 8.98 3.28
CA VAL A 47 10.71 8.59 2.52
C VAL A 47 9.49 9.35 3.03
N ARG A 48 8.40 9.30 2.27
CA ARG A 48 7.14 9.94 2.65
C ARG A 48 6.44 9.11 3.72
N HIS A 49 5.93 9.78 4.75
CA HIS A 49 5.07 9.21 5.78
C HIS A 49 3.84 10.07 6.00
N GLN A 50 2.81 9.46 6.54
CA GLN A 50 1.55 10.11 6.92
C GLN A 50 1.24 9.85 8.40
N PHE A 51 0.59 10.83 9.01
CA PHE A 51 -0.11 10.71 10.27
C PHE A 51 -1.58 10.96 9.97
N MET A 52 -2.34 9.89 9.83
CA MET A 52 -3.74 9.94 9.45
C MET A 52 -4.60 9.37 10.57
N MET A 53 -5.66 10.08 10.91
CA MET A 53 -6.65 9.68 11.91
C MET A 53 -8.00 9.51 11.23
N HIS A 54 -8.66 8.38 11.47
CA HIS A 54 -9.97 8.03 10.93
C HIS A 54 -11.05 7.98 12.01
N GLY A 55 -12.31 7.98 11.56
CA GLY A 55 -13.47 7.86 12.45
C GLY A 55 -13.92 9.17 13.08
N LEU A 56 -13.30 10.29 12.74
CA LEU A 56 -13.72 11.60 13.25
C LEU A 56 -15.13 11.98 12.75
N PRO A 57 -15.89 12.76 13.52
CA PRO A 57 -17.21 13.20 13.13
C PRO A 57 -17.20 13.97 11.80
N LYS A 58 -17.99 13.51 10.83
CA LYS A 58 -18.04 14.12 9.47
C LYS A 58 -18.62 15.53 9.46
N TYR A 59 -19.35 15.92 10.49
CA TYR A 59 -19.85 17.28 10.63
C TYR A 59 -18.79 18.29 11.06
N LEU A 60 -17.66 17.80 11.64
CA LEU A 60 -16.51 18.63 12.00
C LEU A 60 -15.37 18.50 11.01
N TYR A 61 -15.17 17.29 10.48
CA TYR A 61 -14.02 16.94 9.63
C TYR A 61 -14.48 16.35 8.31
N LYS A 62 -14.05 16.96 7.22
CA LYS A 62 -14.33 16.44 5.88
C LYS A 62 -13.87 14.98 5.78
N TYR A 63 -14.75 14.12 5.32
CA TYR A 63 -14.55 12.67 5.23
C TYR A 63 -14.32 11.94 6.56
N GLY A 64 -14.46 12.60 7.70
CA GLY A 64 -14.18 12.02 9.01
C GLY A 64 -12.70 11.74 9.26
N MET A 65 -11.82 12.58 8.71
CA MET A 65 -10.37 12.34 8.74
C MET A 65 -9.60 13.61 9.12
N PHE A 66 -8.47 13.40 9.80
CA PHE A 66 -7.39 14.38 9.94
C PHE A 66 -6.12 13.78 9.36
N HIS A 67 -5.33 14.60 8.66
CA HIS A 67 -4.22 14.09 7.89
C HIS A 67 -3.06 15.10 7.85
N LEU A 68 -1.88 14.61 8.21
CA LEU A 68 -0.60 15.29 8.02
C LEU A 68 0.29 14.39 7.17
N GLU A 69 0.94 14.95 6.16
CA GLU A 69 1.83 14.23 5.26
C GLU A 69 3.10 15.01 4.99
N VAL A 70 4.22 14.32 5.01
CA VAL A 70 5.51 14.93 4.70
C VAL A 70 6.56 13.92 4.24
N THR A 71 7.35 14.31 3.24
CA THR A 71 8.60 13.61 2.89
C THR A 71 9.70 14.17 3.78
N GLY A 72 10.37 13.30 4.52
CA GLY A 72 11.35 13.75 5.52
C GLY A 72 12.81 13.69 5.04
N PRO A 73 13.74 14.04 5.91
CA PRO A 73 13.49 14.48 7.28
C PRO A 73 12.87 15.89 7.35
N LYS A 74 11.68 15.99 7.95
CA LYS A 74 10.94 17.25 8.05
C LYS A 74 9.80 17.17 9.07
N THR A 75 9.35 18.31 9.56
CA THR A 75 8.19 18.43 10.46
C THR A 75 7.04 19.18 9.77
N VAL A 76 5.83 18.73 10.02
CA VAL A 76 4.57 19.40 9.66
C VAL A 76 3.66 19.40 10.87
N SER A 77 2.88 20.47 11.04
CA SER A 77 1.97 20.61 12.18
C SER A 77 0.54 20.87 11.73
N GLY A 78 -0.41 20.41 12.55
CA GLY A 78 -1.83 20.68 12.34
C GLY A 78 -2.60 20.54 13.65
N THR A 79 -3.73 21.24 13.74
CA THR A 79 -4.53 21.31 14.97
C THR A 79 -5.91 20.75 14.71
N ILE A 80 -6.41 19.93 15.65
CA ILE A 80 -7.78 19.44 15.67
C ILE A 80 -8.43 19.71 17.03
N ILE A 81 -9.75 19.72 17.04
CA ILE A 81 -10.55 19.60 18.27
C ILE A 81 -11.10 18.17 18.29
N VAL A 82 -10.74 17.38 19.29
CA VAL A 82 -11.24 16.01 19.40
C VAL A 82 -12.72 15.98 19.79
N PRO A 83 -13.47 14.92 19.47
CA PRO A 83 -14.87 14.77 19.84
C PRO A 83 -15.11 14.91 21.34
N GLY A 84 -16.35 15.28 21.70
CA GLY A 84 -16.79 15.38 23.10
C GLY A 84 -17.19 14.07 23.74
N SER A 85 -17.23 12.95 22.99
CA SER A 85 -17.50 11.60 23.46
C SER A 85 -16.23 10.84 23.77
N ASP A 86 -16.32 9.90 24.71
CA ASP A 86 -15.29 8.87 24.90
C ASP A 86 -15.24 8.00 23.64
N ASP A 87 -14.06 7.84 23.05
CA ASP A 87 -13.86 7.02 21.84
C ASP A 87 -12.38 6.69 21.63
N THR A 88 -12.09 5.70 20.77
CA THR A 88 -10.74 5.33 20.37
C THR A 88 -10.61 5.43 18.84
N PHE A 89 -9.67 6.22 18.38
CA PHE A 89 -9.46 6.50 16.96
C PHE A 89 -8.21 5.82 16.42
N LEU A 90 -8.35 5.15 15.28
CA LEU A 90 -7.21 4.61 14.55
C LEU A 90 -6.33 5.74 14.03
N VAL A 91 -5.04 5.62 14.28
CA VAL A 91 -3.99 6.46 13.71
C VAL A 91 -3.02 5.58 12.91
N HIS A 92 -2.74 5.92 11.67
CA HIS A 92 -1.83 5.13 10.83
C HIS A 92 -1.18 5.95 9.72
N CYS A 93 -0.23 5.34 9.02
CA CYS A 93 0.30 5.83 7.75
C CYS A 93 -0.45 5.10 6.62
N ASP A 94 -1.12 5.86 5.73
CA ASP A 94 -1.89 5.33 4.61
C ASP A 94 -1.05 5.11 3.33
N ILE A 95 0.26 5.28 3.42
CA ILE A 95 1.17 4.87 2.35
C ILE A 95 1.15 3.35 2.24
N SER A 96 1.06 2.85 1.01
CA SER A 96 0.96 1.42 0.72
C SER A 96 1.93 0.58 1.54
N HIS A 97 1.39 -0.41 2.24
CA HIS A 97 2.08 -1.34 3.13
C HIS A 97 2.71 -0.76 4.41
N HIS A 98 2.65 0.55 4.67
CA HIS A 98 3.25 1.11 5.88
C HIS A 98 2.47 0.73 7.15
N MET A 99 1.13 0.72 7.09
CA MET A 99 0.27 0.30 8.19
C MET A 99 0.48 -1.18 8.53
N GLU A 100 0.50 -2.07 7.53
CA GLU A 100 0.71 -3.51 7.67
C GLU A 100 2.12 -3.81 8.19
N LYS A 101 3.08 -2.92 7.90
CA LYS A 101 4.45 -3.00 8.38
C LYS A 101 4.69 -2.28 9.71
N GLY A 102 3.62 -1.97 10.45
CA GLY A 102 3.66 -1.54 11.85
C GLY A 102 3.46 -0.06 12.11
N MET A 103 3.29 0.80 11.09
CA MET A 103 3.04 2.22 11.31
C MET A 103 1.56 2.47 11.64
N LYS A 104 1.17 2.04 12.84
CA LYS A 104 -0.18 2.00 13.35
C LYS A 104 -0.19 2.32 14.84
N ALA A 105 -1.16 3.11 15.29
CA ALA A 105 -1.31 3.59 16.65
C ALA A 105 -2.79 3.90 16.94
N GLN A 106 -3.11 4.31 18.16
CA GLN A 106 -4.45 4.76 18.53
C GLN A 106 -4.42 6.04 19.36
N LEU A 107 -5.44 6.87 19.17
CA LEU A 107 -5.75 8.00 20.03
C LEU A 107 -6.96 7.65 20.91
N VAL A 108 -6.79 7.70 22.19
CA VAL A 108 -7.84 7.46 23.20
C VAL A 108 -8.36 8.81 23.71
N VAL A 109 -9.63 9.06 23.49
CA VAL A 109 -10.34 10.26 23.99
C VAL A 109 -11.14 9.89 25.22
N GLY A 110 -10.91 10.59 26.32
CA GLY A 110 -11.58 10.32 27.60
C GLY A 110 -11.28 8.92 28.13
N LYS A 111 -12.31 8.10 28.31
CA LYS A 111 -12.17 6.69 28.75
C LYS A 111 -11.86 5.74 27.59
N GLY A 112 -11.92 6.23 26.35
CA GLY A 112 -11.81 5.42 25.16
C GLY A 112 -13.08 4.65 24.80
N GLY A 113 -13.09 4.09 23.60
CA GLY A 113 -14.02 3.07 23.13
C GLY A 113 -13.32 1.72 23.07
N ASP A 114 -13.73 0.87 22.10
CA ASP A 114 -13.07 -0.40 21.83
C ASP A 114 -11.65 -0.17 21.34
N ASP A 115 -10.71 -0.97 21.83
CA ASP A 115 -9.33 -0.92 21.40
C ASP A 115 -9.18 -1.29 19.91
N ILE A 116 -8.34 -0.54 19.22
CA ILE A 116 -8.00 -0.86 17.83
C ILE A 116 -7.11 -2.11 17.81
N PRO A 117 -7.48 -3.17 17.07
CA PRO A 117 -6.69 -4.41 17.06
C PRO A 117 -5.37 -4.25 16.33
N SER A 118 -4.40 -5.06 16.72
CA SER A 118 -3.09 -5.16 16.07
C SER A 118 -2.26 -3.88 16.11
N ILE A 119 -2.36 -3.09 17.20
CA ILE A 119 -1.44 -1.99 17.47
C ILE A 119 -0.15 -2.55 18.05
N PRO A 120 1.02 -2.37 17.42
CA PRO A 120 2.27 -2.96 17.89
C PRO A 120 2.59 -2.58 19.35
N GLY A 121 2.72 -3.58 20.23
CA GLY A 121 3.04 -3.40 21.64
C GLY A 121 1.90 -2.86 22.52
N VAL A 122 0.70 -2.65 21.99
CA VAL A 122 -0.48 -2.17 22.75
C VAL A 122 -1.59 -3.20 22.73
N THR A 123 -2.05 -3.62 21.54
CA THR A 123 -3.16 -4.56 21.41
C THR A 123 -2.73 -5.82 20.64
N PRO A 124 -3.32 -6.99 20.95
CA PRO A 124 -2.97 -8.23 20.25
C PRO A 124 -3.41 -8.19 18.79
N TYR A 125 -2.75 -8.99 17.98
CA TYR A 125 -3.22 -9.28 16.63
C TYR A 125 -4.56 -10.01 16.71
N ASN A 126 -5.54 -9.59 15.91
CA ASN A 126 -6.85 -10.23 15.85
C ASN A 126 -6.92 -11.41 14.87
N ILE A 127 -5.82 -11.74 14.22
CA ILE A 127 -5.70 -12.89 13.31
C ILE A 127 -4.81 -13.92 14.00
N ASN A 128 -5.40 -15.07 14.34
CA ASN A 128 -4.62 -16.25 14.69
C ASN A 128 -4.16 -16.90 13.40
N ASP A 129 -2.95 -16.57 12.97
CA ASP A 129 -2.30 -17.26 11.85
C ASP A 129 -1.98 -18.69 12.26
N THR A 130 -2.83 -19.61 11.85
CA THR A 130 -2.55 -21.05 11.95
C THR A 130 -1.99 -21.54 10.62
N TYR A 131 -0.71 -21.85 10.63
CA TYR A 131 0.00 -22.44 9.47
C TYR A 131 -0.15 -23.98 9.44
N GLN A 132 -1.28 -24.50 9.88
CA GLN A 132 -1.56 -25.93 9.73
C GLN A 132 -1.79 -26.25 8.26
N ALA A 133 -1.08 -27.25 7.77
CA ALA A 133 -1.07 -27.62 6.33
C ALA A 133 -2.48 -27.87 5.74
N GLU A 134 -3.44 -28.23 6.61
CA GLU A 134 -4.84 -28.49 6.24
C GLU A 134 -5.66 -27.21 5.99
N ILE A 135 -5.22 -26.07 6.57
CA ILE A 135 -5.91 -24.77 6.50
C ILE A 135 -5.28 -23.87 5.42
N LEU A 136 -4.03 -24.14 5.06
CA LEU A 136 -3.39 -23.41 3.98
C LEU A 136 -4.15 -23.68 2.66
N PRO A 137 -4.45 -22.64 1.87
CA PRO A 137 -4.99 -22.86 0.53
C PRO A 137 -4.04 -23.82 -0.17
N LYS A 138 -4.56 -24.99 -0.58
CA LYS A 138 -3.80 -25.95 -1.38
C LYS A 138 -3.22 -25.16 -2.55
N SER A 139 -1.91 -25.05 -2.60
CA SER A 139 -1.25 -24.46 -3.77
C SER A 139 -1.87 -25.17 -4.98
N PHE A 140 -2.44 -24.41 -5.90
CA PHE A 140 -2.86 -24.95 -7.19
C PHE A 140 -1.76 -25.89 -7.63
N ASP A 141 -2.11 -27.17 -7.85
CA ASP A 141 -1.13 -28.19 -8.16
C ASP A 141 -0.29 -27.70 -9.32
N LYS A 142 0.93 -27.30 -9.01
CA LYS A 142 1.91 -26.83 -10.00
C LYS A 142 2.09 -27.86 -11.11
N ALA A 143 1.70 -29.11 -10.86
CA ALA A 143 1.70 -30.21 -11.81
C ALA A 143 0.63 -30.05 -12.91
N GLU A 144 -0.60 -29.65 -12.57
CA GLU A 144 -1.67 -29.45 -13.58
C GLU A 144 -1.45 -28.18 -14.40
N SER A 145 -1.15 -27.06 -13.71
CA SER A 145 -0.77 -25.81 -14.38
C SER A 145 0.46 -26.01 -15.28
N ASN A 146 1.47 -26.76 -14.81
CA ASN A 146 2.65 -27.09 -15.60
C ASN A 146 2.34 -28.04 -16.76
N ALA A 147 1.37 -28.96 -16.64
CA ALA A 147 0.99 -29.85 -17.74
C ALA A 147 0.26 -29.10 -18.87
N VAL A 148 -0.64 -28.17 -18.52
CA VAL A 148 -1.32 -27.30 -19.49
C VAL A 148 -0.31 -26.34 -20.14
N MET A 149 0.53 -25.69 -19.35
CA MET A 149 1.58 -24.79 -19.86
C MET A 149 2.62 -25.55 -20.71
N ARG A 150 3.02 -26.78 -20.35
CA ARG A 150 3.87 -27.62 -21.18
C ARG A 150 3.21 -28.00 -22.51
N ARG A 151 1.90 -28.30 -22.51
CA ARG A 151 1.15 -28.57 -23.76
C ARG A 151 1.07 -27.34 -24.64
N ILE A 152 0.77 -26.17 -24.05
CA ILE A 152 0.74 -24.89 -24.79
C ILE A 152 2.15 -24.55 -25.33
N THR A 153 3.19 -24.66 -24.51
CA THR A 153 4.57 -24.37 -24.93
C THR A 153 5.08 -25.37 -25.96
N ALA A 154 4.71 -26.65 -25.83
CA ALA A 154 5.06 -27.66 -26.84
C ALA A 154 4.32 -27.44 -28.16
N PHE A 155 3.04 -27.06 -28.10
CA PHE A 155 2.24 -26.73 -29.28
C PHE A 155 2.77 -25.46 -29.98
N THR A 156 3.07 -24.40 -29.23
CA THR A 156 3.62 -23.16 -29.77
C THR A 156 5.06 -23.35 -30.28
N ASN A 157 5.93 -24.06 -29.56
CA ASN A 157 7.29 -24.33 -30.02
C ASN A 157 7.36 -25.21 -31.27
N ASN A 158 6.53 -26.26 -31.36
CA ASN A 158 6.53 -27.13 -32.57
C ASN A 158 5.91 -26.44 -33.78
N ASN A 159 4.81 -25.71 -33.62
CA ASN A 159 4.12 -25.10 -34.75
C ASN A 159 4.72 -23.72 -35.12
N PHE A 160 5.13 -22.92 -34.13
CA PHE A 160 5.69 -21.60 -34.39
C PHE A 160 7.15 -21.66 -34.86
N ARG A 161 7.95 -22.59 -34.34
CA ARG A 161 9.38 -22.73 -34.75
C ARG A 161 9.55 -23.29 -36.16
N ASN A 162 8.62 -24.17 -36.60
CA ASN A 162 8.72 -24.81 -37.91
C ASN A 162 7.96 -24.05 -39.02
N TYR A 163 6.83 -23.37 -38.67
CA TYR A 163 5.99 -22.73 -39.66
C TYR A 163 5.68 -21.26 -39.40
N GLY A 164 5.77 -20.79 -38.17
CA GLY A 164 5.38 -19.43 -37.81
C GLY A 164 6.32 -18.37 -38.36
N MET A 165 7.64 -18.62 -38.34
CA MET A 165 8.64 -17.73 -38.91
C MET A 165 8.48 -17.64 -40.44
N MET A 166 8.17 -18.74 -41.09
CA MET A 166 7.93 -18.78 -42.55
C MET A 166 6.63 -18.07 -42.92
N ALA A 167 5.55 -18.27 -42.14
CA ALA A 167 4.28 -17.62 -42.38
C ALA A 167 4.34 -16.08 -42.15
N ILE A 168 5.05 -15.64 -41.09
CA ILE A 168 5.27 -14.23 -40.83
C ILE A 168 6.12 -13.61 -41.92
N GLY A 169 7.18 -14.27 -42.34
CA GLY A 169 8.04 -13.82 -43.45
C GLY A 169 7.27 -13.71 -44.77
N ALA A 170 6.44 -14.68 -45.09
CA ALA A 170 5.59 -14.63 -46.28
C ALA A 170 4.53 -13.52 -46.23
N LEU A 171 3.90 -13.29 -45.06
CA LEU A 171 2.95 -12.20 -44.88
C LEU A 171 3.60 -10.81 -45.02
N ILE A 172 4.78 -10.62 -44.42
CA ILE A 172 5.54 -9.38 -44.56
C ILE A 172 5.98 -9.18 -46.03
N GLY A 173 6.43 -10.25 -46.69
CA GLY A 173 6.78 -10.21 -48.11
C GLY A 173 5.61 -9.80 -48.98
N LEU A 174 4.44 -10.39 -48.79
CA LEU A 174 3.22 -10.04 -49.52
C LEU A 174 2.78 -8.61 -49.31
N LEU A 175 2.90 -8.06 -48.11
CA LEU A 175 2.58 -6.66 -47.79
C LEU A 175 3.59 -5.67 -48.37
N CYS A 176 4.84 -6.06 -48.52
CA CYS A 176 5.91 -5.22 -49.08
C CYS A 176 5.86 -5.14 -50.64
N ILE A 177 5.34 -6.18 -51.31
CA ILE A 177 5.29 -6.22 -52.80
C ILE A 177 4.58 -4.99 -53.40
N PRO A 178 3.39 -4.55 -52.97
CA PRO A 178 2.73 -3.38 -53.54
C PRO A 178 3.54 -2.09 -53.27
N ILE A 179 4.21 -2.00 -52.11
CA ILE A 179 5.02 -0.82 -51.77
C ILE A 179 6.24 -0.75 -52.67
N ILE A 180 6.93 -1.87 -52.88
CA ILE A 180 8.10 -1.96 -53.78
C ILE A 180 7.69 -1.65 -55.22
N ARG A 181 6.52 -2.15 -55.69
CA ARG A 181 5.98 -1.83 -57.01
C ARG A 181 5.64 -0.36 -57.18
N ALA A 182 5.04 0.26 -56.16
CA ALA A 182 4.71 1.68 -56.20
C ALA A 182 5.95 2.57 -56.27
N VAL A 183 7.01 2.22 -55.48
CA VAL A 183 8.29 2.94 -55.52
C VAL A 183 9.00 2.73 -56.87
N ALA A 184 9.00 1.51 -57.42
CA ALA A 184 9.62 1.21 -58.68
C ALA A 184 8.89 1.83 -59.88
N SER A 185 7.57 2.03 -59.80
CA SER A 185 6.79 2.67 -60.85
C SER A 185 6.90 4.21 -60.83
N GLY A 186 7.11 4.80 -59.62
CA GLY A 186 7.30 6.25 -59.45
C GLY A 186 8.64 6.78 -60.00
N ASN A 187 9.60 5.94 -60.29
CA ASN A 187 10.92 6.35 -60.80
C ASN A 187 11.05 6.29 -62.36
N LYS A 188 9.93 6.10 -63.07
CA LYS A 188 9.90 6.10 -64.54
C LYS A 188 9.25 7.35 -65.18
N GLY A 189 9.08 8.40 -64.36
CA GLY A 189 8.50 9.64 -64.84
C GLY A 189 9.36 10.87 -64.51
N ASN A 190 10.58 10.92 -65.03
CA ASN A 190 11.35 12.15 -65.22
C ASN A 190 12.35 11.93 -66.39
#